data_64b24fbdc067a0081d22491136118fc4
#
_entry.id   64b24fbdc067a0081d22491136118fc4
#
_cell.length_a   1.000
_cell.length_b   1.000
_cell.length_c   1.000
_cell.angle_alpha   90.00
_cell.angle_beta   90.00
_cell.angle_gamma   90.00
#
_symmetry.space_group_name_H-M   'P 1'
#
loop_
_entity.id
_entity.type
_entity.pdbx_description
1 polymer ?
#
loop_
_entity_poly.entity_id
_entity_poly.type
_entity_poly.pdbx_seq_one_letter_code
_entity_poly.pdbx_strand_id
1 'polypeptide(L)'
;MDISTDDESRAAEIAAFFAATFAASEGADEGALIGDLAQRLIAGTPARDLRVFTARDGGALVGAIVFSRLTYAGDGRTVFMLAPVAVATDRQGQGIGQRLIASGLDALRREGVDIAVTYGDPEFYRRVGFAPVSEADMPAPQPLQQPQGWLAQSLTDAPLTALAGPVRCVPAFDDPVYW
;
A
#
# COMPACT_ATOMS: atom_id res chain seq x y z
N MET A 1 -15.87 7.08 -13.45
CA MET A 1 -14.80 6.92 -12.41
C MET A 1 -13.49 6.71 -13.14
N ASP A 2 -12.55 7.60 -12.92
CA ASP A 2 -11.24 7.61 -13.56
C ASP A 2 -10.18 7.20 -12.53
N ILE A 3 -9.26 6.31 -12.93
CA ILE A 3 -8.11 5.90 -12.12
C ILE A 3 -6.86 6.49 -12.76
N SER A 4 -6.06 7.18 -11.96
CA SER A 4 -4.82 7.82 -12.41
C SER A 4 -3.71 7.68 -11.38
N THR A 5 -2.48 7.90 -11.84
CA THR A 5 -1.34 8.11 -10.94
C THR A 5 -1.33 9.58 -10.50
N ASP A 6 -0.96 9.80 -9.25
CA ASP A 6 -0.77 11.13 -8.67
C ASP A 6 0.66 11.30 -8.12
N ASP A 7 1.04 12.54 -7.84
CA ASP A 7 2.37 12.92 -7.39
C ASP A 7 2.32 13.84 -6.16
N GLU A 8 3.46 14.38 -5.77
CA GLU A 8 3.60 15.27 -4.61
C GLU A 8 2.74 16.53 -4.68
N SER A 9 2.36 16.99 -5.88
CA SER A 9 1.53 18.19 -6.04
C SER A 9 0.14 18.06 -5.43
N ARG A 10 -0.33 16.82 -5.21
CA ARG A 10 -1.61 16.51 -4.57
C ARG A 10 -1.47 15.88 -3.19
N ALA A 11 -0.28 15.89 -2.60
CA ALA A 11 -0.02 15.25 -1.31
C ALA A 11 -1.02 15.67 -0.21
N ALA A 12 -1.28 16.96 -0.08
CA ALA A 12 -2.19 17.49 0.95
C ALA A 12 -3.65 17.04 0.74
N GLU A 13 -4.14 17.02 -0.50
CA GLU A 13 -5.48 16.54 -0.82
C GLU A 13 -5.64 15.06 -0.48
N ILE A 14 -4.67 14.24 -0.90
CA ILE A 14 -4.69 12.79 -0.70
C ILE A 14 -4.53 12.46 0.79
N ALA A 15 -3.64 13.15 1.50
CA ALA A 15 -3.47 12.98 2.95
C ALA A 15 -4.75 13.32 3.73
N ALA A 16 -5.43 14.43 3.37
CA ALA A 16 -6.71 14.78 3.96
C ALA A 16 -7.80 13.73 3.69
N PHE A 17 -7.80 13.13 2.51
CA PHE A 17 -8.71 12.04 2.15
C PHE A 17 -8.47 10.80 3.02
N PHE A 18 -7.21 10.37 3.18
CA PHE A 18 -6.86 9.27 4.09
C PHE A 18 -7.27 9.58 5.53
N ALA A 19 -6.94 10.77 6.02
CA ALA A 19 -7.31 11.20 7.38
C ALA A 19 -8.83 11.11 7.61
N ALA A 20 -9.63 11.66 6.71
CA ALA A 20 -11.08 11.65 6.83
C ALA A 20 -11.67 10.22 6.78
N THR A 21 -11.16 9.38 5.88
CA THR A 21 -11.66 8.02 5.70
C THR A 21 -11.35 7.15 6.91
N PHE A 22 -10.11 7.18 7.41
CA PHE A 22 -9.71 6.41 8.60
C PHE A 22 -10.35 6.95 9.88
N ALA A 23 -10.52 8.27 10.01
CA ALA A 23 -11.25 8.85 11.14
C ALA A 23 -12.71 8.36 11.20
N ALA A 24 -13.36 8.20 10.06
CA ALA A 24 -14.74 7.72 9.98
C ALA A 24 -14.89 6.23 10.34
N SER A 25 -13.88 5.40 10.07
CA SER A 25 -13.93 3.94 10.33
C SER A 25 -13.28 3.55 11.66
N GLU A 26 -12.21 4.22 12.09
CA GLU A 26 -11.34 3.79 13.19
C GLU A 26 -11.11 4.85 14.27
N GLY A 27 -11.66 6.05 14.07
CA GLY A 27 -11.59 7.14 15.03
C GLY A 27 -10.56 8.21 14.67
N ALA A 28 -10.68 9.35 15.36
CA ALA A 28 -9.93 10.58 15.03
C ALA A 28 -8.40 10.40 15.14
N ASP A 29 -7.92 9.62 16.12
CA ASP A 29 -6.48 9.39 16.34
C ASP A 29 -5.88 8.58 15.18
N GLU A 30 -6.56 7.53 14.73
CA GLU A 30 -6.14 6.74 13.57
C GLU A 30 -6.19 7.58 12.28
N GLY A 31 -7.24 8.39 12.11
CA GLY A 31 -7.33 9.31 11.00
C GLY A 31 -6.15 10.28 10.94
N ALA A 32 -5.76 10.86 12.07
CA ALA A 32 -4.62 11.77 12.17
C ALA A 32 -3.30 11.03 11.86
N LEU A 33 -3.12 9.81 12.40
CA LEU A 33 -1.94 8.98 12.19
C LEU A 33 -1.75 8.64 10.69
N ILE A 34 -2.79 8.13 10.03
CA ILE A 34 -2.71 7.71 8.64
C ILE A 34 -2.66 8.91 7.67
N GLY A 35 -3.31 10.00 8.00
CA GLY A 35 -3.19 11.25 7.23
C GLY A 35 -1.76 11.80 7.25
N ASP A 36 -1.13 11.84 8.43
CA ASP A 36 0.28 12.24 8.56
C ASP A 36 1.22 11.29 7.80
N LEU A 37 1.01 9.97 7.93
CA LEU A 37 1.75 8.97 7.17
C LEU A 37 1.65 9.23 5.66
N ALA A 38 0.43 9.41 5.12
CA ALA A 38 0.20 9.66 3.71
C ALA A 38 0.90 10.95 3.24
N GLN A 39 0.84 12.03 4.02
CA GLN A 39 1.54 13.27 3.74
C GLN A 39 3.05 13.05 3.65
N ARG A 40 3.65 12.37 4.62
CA ARG A 40 5.09 12.09 4.66
C ARG A 40 5.53 11.13 3.55
N LEU A 41 4.70 10.13 3.22
CA LEU A 41 4.96 9.23 2.10
C LEU A 41 5.03 10.00 0.77
N ILE A 42 3.98 10.78 0.48
CA ILE A 42 3.81 11.40 -0.84
C ILE A 42 4.78 12.58 -1.03
N ALA A 43 4.96 13.41 -0.01
CA ALA A 43 5.85 14.57 -0.09
C ALA A 43 7.33 14.27 0.18
N GLY A 44 7.63 13.17 0.88
CA GLY A 44 9.00 12.88 1.36
C GLY A 44 9.69 11.68 0.72
N THR A 45 8.97 10.84 -0.04
CA THR A 45 9.56 9.64 -0.64
C THR A 45 9.90 9.90 -2.11
N PRO A 46 11.14 9.59 -2.55
CA PRO A 46 11.50 9.74 -3.96
C PRO A 46 10.58 8.96 -4.91
N ALA A 47 10.27 9.53 -6.07
CA ALA A 47 9.37 8.93 -7.06
C ALA A 47 9.76 7.52 -7.51
N ARG A 48 11.06 7.16 -7.47
CA ARG A 48 11.52 5.78 -7.77
C ARG A 48 11.04 4.75 -6.73
N ASP A 49 10.72 5.19 -5.50
CA ASP A 49 10.38 4.34 -4.36
C ASP A 49 8.91 4.46 -3.96
N LEU A 50 8.11 5.22 -4.71
CA LEU A 50 6.70 5.47 -4.41
C LEU A 50 5.84 5.40 -5.68
N ARG A 51 4.62 4.85 -5.55
CA ARG A 51 3.55 4.96 -6.54
C ARG A 51 2.26 5.28 -5.83
N VAL A 52 1.58 6.31 -6.29
CA VAL A 52 0.29 6.75 -5.76
C VAL A 52 -0.76 6.61 -6.86
N PHE A 53 -1.86 5.96 -6.54
CA PHE A 53 -3.00 5.83 -7.44
C PHE A 53 -4.24 6.37 -6.78
N THR A 54 -5.03 7.12 -7.54
CA THR A 54 -6.31 7.66 -7.09
C THR A 54 -7.44 7.27 -8.00
N ALA A 55 -8.62 7.13 -7.44
CA ALA A 55 -9.89 7.00 -8.16
C ALA A 55 -10.72 8.26 -7.95
N ARG A 56 -11.20 8.85 -9.06
CA ARG A 56 -12.06 10.04 -9.02
C ARG A 56 -13.38 9.77 -9.73
N ASP A 57 -14.44 10.34 -9.20
CA ASP A 57 -15.76 10.28 -9.80
C ASP A 57 -16.36 11.69 -9.85
N GLY A 58 -16.63 12.21 -11.07
CA GLY A 58 -17.02 13.58 -11.26
C GLY A 58 -16.03 14.63 -10.72
N GLY A 59 -14.72 14.27 -10.71
CA GLY A 59 -13.66 15.11 -10.15
C GLY A 59 -13.40 14.90 -8.64
N ALA A 60 -14.37 14.36 -7.90
CA ALA A 60 -14.20 14.06 -6.47
C ALA A 60 -13.30 12.85 -6.25
N LEU A 61 -12.38 12.92 -5.28
CA LEU A 61 -11.54 11.82 -4.86
C LEU A 61 -12.39 10.80 -4.10
N VAL A 62 -12.47 9.56 -4.60
CA VAL A 62 -13.29 8.49 -4.02
C VAL A 62 -12.47 7.26 -3.59
N GLY A 63 -11.19 7.22 -3.93
CA GLY A 63 -10.26 6.19 -3.48
C GLY A 63 -8.82 6.61 -3.68
N ALA A 64 -7.94 6.14 -2.79
CA ALA A 64 -6.50 6.33 -2.89
C ALA A 64 -5.75 5.12 -2.35
N ILE A 65 -4.64 4.79 -2.99
CA ILE A 65 -3.71 3.76 -2.54
C ILE A 65 -2.27 4.22 -2.76
N VAL A 66 -1.39 3.75 -1.91
CA VAL A 66 0.04 4.00 -2.01
C VAL A 66 0.81 2.70 -2.04
N PHE A 67 1.77 2.61 -2.96
CA PHE A 67 2.80 1.57 -2.95
C PHE A 67 4.14 2.23 -2.62
N SER A 68 4.87 1.66 -1.68
CA SER A 68 6.22 2.11 -1.33
C SER A 68 7.20 0.94 -1.34
N ARG A 69 8.46 1.23 -1.67
CA ARG A 69 9.50 0.21 -1.82
C ARG A 69 9.86 -0.44 -0.49
N LEU A 70 10.00 -1.78 -0.50
CA LEU A 70 10.77 -2.54 0.49
C LEU A 70 12.06 -3.03 -0.14
N THR A 71 13.16 -2.89 0.57
CA THR A 71 14.49 -3.34 0.10
C THR A 71 15.02 -4.45 0.99
N TYR A 72 15.25 -5.61 0.40
CA TYR A 72 15.85 -6.77 1.05
C TYR A 72 17.33 -6.83 0.66
N ALA A 73 18.22 -6.66 1.62
CA ALA A 73 19.67 -6.47 1.34
C ALA A 73 20.35 -7.69 0.71
N GLY A 74 19.80 -8.88 0.93
CA GLY A 74 20.31 -10.13 0.35
C GLY A 74 19.57 -10.60 -0.90
N ASP A 75 18.68 -9.77 -1.46
CA ASP A 75 17.81 -10.15 -2.58
C ASP A 75 17.73 -9.04 -3.63
N GLY A 76 17.87 -9.40 -4.90
CA GLY A 76 17.83 -8.45 -6.01
C GLY A 76 16.43 -8.18 -6.56
N ARG A 77 15.41 -8.87 -6.05
CA ARG A 77 14.02 -8.66 -6.52
C ARG A 77 13.48 -7.32 -6.04
N THR A 78 12.67 -6.70 -6.90
CA THR A 78 11.99 -5.44 -6.60
C THR A 78 10.68 -5.72 -5.87
N VAL A 79 10.54 -5.17 -4.66
CA VAL A 79 9.36 -5.38 -3.80
C VAL A 79 8.72 -4.04 -3.48
N PHE A 80 7.39 -3.96 -3.63
CA PHE A 80 6.60 -2.82 -3.19
C PHE A 80 5.53 -3.24 -2.20
N MET A 81 5.35 -2.45 -1.15
CA MET A 81 4.30 -2.63 -0.15
C MET A 81 3.12 -1.73 -0.46
N LEU A 82 1.93 -2.32 -0.52
CA LEU A 82 0.65 -1.63 -0.65
C LEU A 82 0.15 -1.23 0.74
N ALA A 83 0.29 0.03 1.08
CA ALA A 83 -0.29 0.69 2.25
C ALA A 83 -0.01 2.20 2.17
N PRO A 84 -0.93 3.07 2.62
CA PRO A 84 -2.31 2.77 3.01
C PRO A 84 -3.26 2.60 1.82
N VAL A 85 -4.47 2.10 2.10
CA VAL A 85 -5.57 1.93 1.14
C VAL A 85 -6.83 2.56 1.73
N ALA A 86 -7.50 3.43 0.98
CA ALA A 86 -8.76 4.02 1.39
C ALA A 86 -9.76 4.12 0.25
N VAL A 87 -11.05 3.94 0.58
CA VAL A 87 -12.20 4.25 -0.28
C VAL A 87 -13.18 5.08 0.54
N ALA A 88 -13.68 6.16 -0.04
CA ALA A 88 -14.65 7.03 0.60
C ALA A 88 -15.79 6.23 1.23
N THR A 89 -16.15 6.56 2.47
CA THR A 89 -17.05 5.75 3.31
C THR A 89 -18.39 5.48 2.64
N ASP A 90 -18.96 6.47 1.97
CA ASP A 90 -20.22 6.39 1.22
C ASP A 90 -20.11 5.63 -0.13
N ARG A 91 -18.90 5.26 -0.54
CA ARG A 91 -18.59 4.59 -1.79
C ARG A 91 -18.02 3.17 -1.60
N GLN A 92 -17.93 2.71 -0.36
CA GLN A 92 -17.48 1.35 -0.03
C GLN A 92 -18.48 0.29 -0.53
N GLY A 93 -18.02 -0.97 -0.66
CA GLY A 93 -18.83 -2.05 -1.16
C GLY A 93 -19.13 -2.04 -2.68
N GLN A 94 -18.65 -1.03 -3.42
CA GLN A 94 -18.88 -0.86 -4.86
C GLN A 94 -17.70 -1.38 -5.72
N GLY A 95 -16.74 -2.07 -5.13
CA GLY A 95 -15.58 -2.63 -5.81
C GLY A 95 -14.50 -1.60 -6.22
N ILE A 96 -14.59 -0.35 -5.73
CA ILE A 96 -13.64 0.72 -6.07
C ILE A 96 -12.21 0.34 -5.61
N GLY A 97 -12.06 -0.12 -4.36
CA GLY A 97 -10.78 -0.54 -3.82
C GLY A 97 -10.13 -1.65 -4.62
N GLN A 98 -10.90 -2.69 -4.98
CA GLN A 98 -10.39 -3.81 -5.78
C GLN A 98 -9.92 -3.35 -7.16
N ARG A 99 -10.69 -2.49 -7.85
CA ARG A 99 -10.30 -1.95 -9.17
C ARG A 99 -9.06 -1.07 -9.07
N LEU A 100 -8.98 -0.24 -8.03
CA LEU A 100 -7.83 0.64 -7.81
C LEU A 100 -6.56 -0.17 -7.54
N ILE A 101 -6.63 -1.18 -6.68
CA ILE A 101 -5.52 -2.08 -6.38
C ILE A 101 -5.12 -2.85 -7.64
N ALA A 102 -6.06 -3.42 -8.38
CA ALA A 102 -5.77 -4.15 -9.62
C ALA A 102 -5.04 -3.25 -10.64
N SER A 103 -5.49 -2.01 -10.83
CA SER A 103 -4.83 -1.04 -11.70
C SER A 103 -3.40 -0.73 -11.26
N GLY A 104 -3.19 -0.57 -9.96
CA GLY A 104 -1.85 -0.33 -9.39
C GLY A 104 -0.92 -1.52 -9.57
N LEU A 105 -1.41 -2.75 -9.29
CA LEU A 105 -0.64 -3.97 -9.50
C LEU A 105 -0.27 -4.20 -10.98
N ASP A 106 -1.19 -3.88 -11.90
CA ASP A 106 -0.91 -3.97 -13.35
C ASP A 106 0.12 -2.93 -13.80
N ALA A 107 0.13 -1.75 -13.20
CA ALA A 107 1.17 -0.76 -13.44
C ALA A 107 2.54 -1.25 -12.95
N LEU A 108 2.61 -1.78 -11.72
CA LEU A 108 3.84 -2.36 -11.16
C LEU A 108 4.37 -3.53 -12.00
N ARG A 109 3.50 -4.42 -12.51
CA ARG A 109 3.89 -5.50 -13.43
C ARG A 109 4.54 -4.97 -14.70
N ARG A 110 3.96 -3.94 -15.30
CA ARG A 110 4.51 -3.29 -16.53
C ARG A 110 5.84 -2.60 -16.27
N GLU A 111 6.08 -2.15 -15.03
CA GLU A 111 7.35 -1.56 -14.61
C GLU A 111 8.42 -2.61 -14.24
N GLY A 112 8.08 -3.91 -14.23
CA GLY A 112 8.99 -4.99 -13.93
C GLY A 112 9.21 -5.21 -12.41
N VAL A 113 8.25 -4.81 -11.58
CA VAL A 113 8.27 -5.13 -10.15
C VAL A 113 7.98 -6.62 -9.96
N ASP A 114 8.76 -7.28 -9.11
CA ASP A 114 8.69 -8.73 -8.91
C ASP A 114 7.60 -9.15 -7.93
N ILE A 115 7.45 -8.43 -6.83
CA ILE A 115 6.60 -8.83 -5.69
C ILE A 115 5.85 -7.61 -5.14
N ALA A 116 4.56 -7.80 -4.85
CA ALA A 116 3.79 -6.89 -4.00
C ALA A 116 3.51 -7.55 -2.66
N VAL A 117 3.65 -6.79 -1.57
CA VAL A 117 3.25 -7.20 -0.23
C VAL A 117 2.21 -6.23 0.32
N THR A 118 1.46 -6.65 1.32
CA THR A 118 0.54 -5.79 2.06
C THR A 118 0.36 -6.28 3.49
N TYR A 119 -0.10 -5.39 4.36
CA TYR A 119 -0.40 -5.71 5.75
C TYR A 119 -1.83 -5.29 6.07
N GLY A 120 -2.72 -6.26 6.28
CA GLY A 120 -4.14 -5.99 6.52
C GLY A 120 -5.03 -7.22 6.48
N ASP A 121 -6.32 -7.02 6.22
CA ASP A 121 -7.33 -8.08 6.23
C ASP A 121 -7.15 -9.10 5.09
N PRO A 122 -6.82 -10.37 5.40
CA PRO A 122 -6.66 -11.42 4.40
C PRO A 122 -7.91 -11.64 3.53
N GLU A 123 -9.11 -11.49 4.10
CA GLU A 123 -10.36 -11.69 3.37
C GLU A 123 -10.60 -10.64 2.28
N PHE A 124 -10.15 -9.43 2.50
CA PHE A 124 -10.20 -8.37 1.51
C PHE A 124 -9.13 -8.58 0.42
N TYR A 125 -7.87 -8.76 0.82
CA TYR A 125 -6.74 -8.76 -0.11
C TYR A 125 -6.64 -10.03 -0.96
N ARG A 126 -7.16 -11.19 -0.50
CA ARG A 126 -7.23 -12.39 -1.34
C ARG A 126 -8.01 -12.17 -2.64
N ARG A 127 -9.00 -11.27 -2.63
CA ARG A 127 -9.82 -10.93 -3.80
C ARG A 127 -9.05 -10.23 -4.91
N VAL A 128 -7.89 -9.72 -4.59
CA VAL A 128 -6.96 -9.05 -5.53
C VAL A 128 -5.63 -9.81 -5.65
N GLY A 129 -5.61 -11.09 -5.25
CA GLY A 129 -4.53 -12.03 -5.53
C GLY A 129 -3.45 -12.16 -4.45
N PHE A 130 -3.58 -11.50 -3.30
CA PHE A 130 -2.64 -11.70 -2.19
C PHE A 130 -2.94 -12.98 -1.42
N ALA A 131 -1.88 -13.60 -0.90
CA ALA A 131 -1.97 -14.77 -0.03
C ALA A 131 -1.06 -14.59 1.21
N PRO A 132 -1.42 -15.20 2.35
CA PRO A 132 -0.60 -15.13 3.56
C PRO A 132 0.83 -15.64 3.32
N VAL A 133 1.79 -14.92 3.90
CA VAL A 133 3.20 -15.32 3.94
C VAL A 133 3.73 -15.23 5.36
N SER A 134 4.77 -16.01 5.68
CA SER A 134 5.40 -15.95 6.99
C SER A 134 6.49 -14.89 7.04
N GLU A 135 6.75 -14.32 8.22
CA GLU A 135 7.92 -13.46 8.43
C GLU A 135 9.25 -14.21 8.29
N ALA A 136 9.25 -15.55 8.41
CA ALA A 136 10.42 -16.39 8.15
C ALA A 136 10.78 -16.41 6.66
N ASP A 137 9.79 -16.41 5.78
CA ASP A 137 9.99 -16.38 4.33
C ASP A 137 10.11 -14.97 3.78
N MET A 138 9.36 -14.03 4.33
CA MET A 138 9.36 -12.62 3.93
C MET A 138 9.42 -11.74 5.18
N PRO A 139 10.62 -11.43 5.69
CA PRO A 139 10.76 -10.56 6.87
C PRO A 139 10.07 -9.23 6.70
N ALA A 140 9.36 -8.79 7.74
CA ALA A 140 8.80 -7.44 7.82
C ALA A 140 9.84 -6.46 8.40
N PRO A 141 9.76 -5.16 8.08
CA PRO A 141 10.71 -4.16 8.58
C PRO A 141 10.70 -3.98 10.11
N GLN A 142 9.55 -4.22 10.73
CA GLN A 142 9.32 -4.15 12.18
C GLN A 142 8.52 -5.38 12.62
N PRO A 143 8.55 -5.76 13.91
CA PRO A 143 7.74 -6.85 14.42
C PRO A 143 6.25 -6.61 14.18
N LEU A 144 5.58 -7.58 13.57
CA LEU A 144 4.16 -7.47 13.24
C LEU A 144 3.29 -7.72 14.47
N GLN A 145 2.34 -6.84 14.75
CA GLN A 145 1.34 -7.04 15.80
C GLN A 145 0.30 -8.10 15.41
N GLN A 146 0.00 -8.22 14.12
CA GLN A 146 -0.96 -9.19 13.55
C GLN A 146 -0.33 -9.97 12.38
N PRO A 147 0.57 -10.93 12.65
CA PRO A 147 1.33 -11.63 11.60
C PRO A 147 0.44 -12.31 10.53
N GLN A 148 -0.80 -12.69 10.88
CA GLN A 148 -1.76 -13.25 9.94
C GLN A 148 -2.19 -12.28 8.83
N GLY A 149 -1.98 -10.97 9.03
CA GLY A 149 -2.26 -9.93 8.04
C GLY A 149 -1.09 -9.66 7.07
N TRP A 150 0.04 -10.37 7.19
CA TRP A 150 1.17 -10.22 6.28
C TRP A 150 0.95 -11.06 5.03
N LEU A 151 0.79 -10.39 3.89
CA LEU A 151 0.34 -11.01 2.64
C LEU A 151 1.23 -10.59 1.49
N ALA A 152 1.40 -11.48 0.50
CA ALA A 152 2.18 -11.18 -0.70
C ALA A 152 1.59 -11.81 -1.96
N GLN A 153 2.01 -11.32 -3.11
CA GLN A 153 1.80 -11.96 -4.41
C GLN A 153 2.99 -11.73 -5.33
N SER A 154 3.29 -12.72 -6.17
CA SER A 154 4.20 -12.53 -7.31
C SER A 154 3.54 -11.66 -8.37
N LEU A 155 4.28 -10.73 -8.92
CA LEU A 155 3.86 -9.92 -10.08
C LEU A 155 4.46 -10.43 -11.39
N THR A 156 5.21 -11.53 -11.34
CA THR A 156 5.80 -12.23 -12.48
C THR A 156 5.22 -13.64 -12.60
N ASP A 157 5.65 -14.39 -13.61
CA ASP A 157 5.27 -15.80 -13.79
C ASP A 157 6.01 -16.74 -12.80
N ALA A 158 7.01 -16.22 -12.09
CA ALA A 158 7.75 -17.01 -11.09
C ALA A 158 6.92 -17.15 -9.80
N PRO A 159 6.95 -18.31 -9.13
CA PRO A 159 6.31 -18.49 -7.84
C PRO A 159 6.97 -17.61 -6.77
N LEU A 160 6.21 -17.26 -5.73
CA LEU A 160 6.79 -16.65 -4.54
C LEU A 160 7.78 -17.60 -3.89
N THR A 161 8.97 -17.09 -3.60
CA THR A 161 9.99 -17.76 -2.82
C THR A 161 10.50 -16.82 -1.74
N ALA A 162 11.13 -17.37 -0.70
CA ALA A 162 11.66 -16.59 0.41
C ALA A 162 12.57 -15.43 -0.07
N LEU A 163 12.45 -14.30 0.61
CA LEU A 163 13.33 -13.13 0.43
C LEU A 163 14.47 -13.16 1.44
N ALA A 164 15.65 -12.80 1.00
CA ALA A 164 16.86 -12.94 1.81
C ALA A 164 17.35 -11.58 2.35
N GLY A 165 17.88 -11.64 3.58
CA GLY A 165 18.58 -10.54 4.23
C GLY A 165 17.65 -9.58 5.00
N PRO A 166 18.28 -8.61 5.70
CA PRO A 166 17.53 -7.60 6.40
C PRO A 166 16.72 -6.73 5.43
N VAL A 167 15.52 -6.37 5.86
CA VAL A 167 14.59 -5.54 5.08
C VAL A 167 14.57 -4.11 5.61
N ARG A 168 14.36 -3.15 4.70
CA ARG A 168 14.11 -1.74 5.01
C ARG A 168 12.87 -1.26 4.26
N CYS A 169 12.05 -0.49 4.94
CA CYS A 169 10.99 0.31 4.34
C CYS A 169 11.47 1.73 4.03
N VAL A 170 10.62 2.52 3.37
CA VAL A 170 10.86 3.97 3.22
C VAL A 170 10.77 4.66 4.59
N PRO A 171 11.48 5.79 4.81
CA PRO A 171 11.56 6.42 6.13
C PRO A 171 10.22 6.76 6.77
N ALA A 172 9.19 7.07 5.98
CA ALA A 172 7.86 7.38 6.51
C ALA A 172 7.20 6.20 7.24
N PHE A 173 7.55 4.96 6.88
CA PHE A 173 7.05 3.73 7.51
C PHE A 173 7.97 3.17 8.61
N ASP A 174 9.13 3.79 8.84
CA ASP A 174 10.10 3.29 9.83
C ASP A 174 9.71 3.71 11.26
N ASP A 175 8.52 3.31 11.67
CA ASP A 175 7.98 3.49 13.02
C ASP A 175 7.13 2.26 13.37
N PRO A 176 7.40 1.60 14.53
CA PRO A 176 6.64 0.42 14.96
C PRO A 176 5.13 0.61 15.06
N VAL A 177 4.63 1.83 15.14
CA VAL A 177 3.20 2.14 15.24
C VAL A 177 2.39 1.64 14.01
N TYR A 178 3.05 1.44 12.87
CA TYR A 178 2.39 0.99 11.63
C TYR A 178 2.41 -0.52 11.41
N TRP A 179 3.03 -1.31 12.30
CA TRP A 179 3.31 -2.75 12.07
C TRP A 179 2.69 -3.70 13.10
#